data_911a89ec28fd26d7ac7f332749b4cb61
#
_entry.id   911a89ec28fd26d7ac7f332749b4cb61
#
_cell.length_a   1.000
_cell.length_b   1.000
_cell.length_c   1.000
_cell.angle_alpha   90.00
_cell.angle_beta   90.00
_cell.angle_gamma   90.00
#
_symmetry.space_group_name_H-M   'P 1'
#
loop_
_entity.id
_entity.type
_entity.pdbx_description
1 polymer ?
#
loop_
_entity_poly.entity_id
_entity_poly.type
_entity_poly.pdbx_seq_one_letter_code
_entity_poly.pdbx_strand_id
1 'polypeptide(L)'
;MTKPIYIHQQEKARSFTQLPNFLFESPIYQLLSNEAKLLYAFILRRTGLSLKNGWADEYGRIYLYYPICEVVGLLHCGRQKAVNTLRELQYAELIDIKKQGCGKPNRIYPKSYESGSNP
;
A
#
# COMPACT_ATOMS: atom_id res chain seq x y z
N MET A 1 -11.78 -27.19 5.67
CA MET A 1 -11.51 -27.87 4.40
C MET A 1 -12.07 -27.04 3.24
N THR A 2 -11.31 -26.92 2.19
CA THR A 2 -11.70 -26.10 1.05
C THR A 2 -12.41 -26.95 -0.01
N LYS A 3 -13.30 -26.33 -0.73
CA LYS A 3 -14.03 -26.97 -1.81
C LYS A 3 -13.78 -26.21 -3.09
N PRO A 4 -13.88 -26.89 -4.26
CA PRO A 4 -13.83 -26.15 -5.53
C PRO A 4 -14.97 -25.14 -5.63
N ILE A 5 -14.73 -24.07 -6.37
CA ILE A 5 -15.78 -23.12 -6.68
C ILE A 5 -16.45 -23.57 -7.97
N TYR A 6 -17.77 -23.73 -7.94
CA TYR A 6 -18.53 -24.17 -9.10
C TYR A 6 -19.11 -22.97 -9.83
N ILE A 7 -19.18 -23.04 -11.14
CA ILE A 7 -19.59 -21.89 -11.97
C ILE A 7 -21.00 -21.41 -11.68
N HIS A 8 -21.86 -22.27 -11.13
CA HIS A 8 -23.23 -21.90 -10.82
C HIS A 8 -23.41 -21.36 -9.40
N GLN A 9 -22.34 -21.34 -8.61
CA GLN A 9 -22.40 -20.84 -7.24
C GLN A 9 -22.06 -19.36 -7.21
N GLN A 10 -22.75 -18.64 -6.34
CA GLN A 10 -22.35 -17.25 -6.03
C GLN A 10 -21.43 -17.27 -4.84
N GLU A 11 -20.26 -16.70 -5.02
CA GLU A 11 -19.35 -16.53 -3.90
C GLU A 11 -19.89 -15.47 -2.96
N LYS A 12 -19.79 -15.75 -1.67
CA LYS A 12 -20.12 -14.73 -0.68
C LYS A 12 -19.09 -13.61 -0.74
N ALA A 13 -19.57 -12.39 -0.51
CA ALA A 13 -18.66 -11.26 -0.44
C ALA A 13 -17.67 -11.48 0.69
N ARG A 14 -16.40 -11.31 0.40
CA ARG A 14 -15.32 -11.47 1.37
C ARG A 14 -14.44 -10.25 1.33
N SER A 15 -13.83 -9.97 2.49
CA SER A 15 -12.83 -8.93 2.53
C SER A 15 -11.62 -9.36 1.71
N PHE A 16 -11.15 -8.47 0.87
CA PHE A 16 -9.96 -8.75 0.08
C PHE A 16 -9.24 -7.45 -0.22
N THR A 17 -8.00 -7.59 -0.62
CA THR A 17 -7.15 -6.46 -1.00
C THR A 17 -6.82 -6.59 -2.47
N GLN A 18 -7.07 -5.53 -3.24
CA GLN A 18 -6.77 -5.52 -4.65
C GLN A 18 -5.30 -5.27 -4.88
N LEU A 19 -4.73 -6.04 -5.80
CA LEU A 19 -3.33 -5.92 -6.15
C LEU A 19 -3.24 -5.30 -7.55
N PRO A 20 -2.78 -4.06 -7.65
CA PRO A 20 -2.75 -3.39 -8.95
C PRO A 20 -1.87 -4.11 -9.96
N ASN A 21 -2.40 -4.28 -11.15
CA ASN A 21 -1.68 -5.02 -12.20
C ASN A 21 -0.40 -4.32 -12.64
N PHE A 22 -0.35 -2.99 -12.58
CA PHE A 22 0.82 -2.26 -13.06
C PHE A 22 2.09 -2.61 -12.30
N LEU A 23 1.95 -3.10 -11.06
CA LEU A 23 3.10 -3.51 -10.27
C LEU A 23 3.84 -4.69 -10.89
N PHE A 24 3.15 -5.47 -11.70
CA PHE A 24 3.70 -6.66 -12.33
C PHE A 24 3.93 -6.48 -13.82
N GLU A 25 3.20 -5.56 -14.44
CA GLU A 25 3.24 -5.39 -15.89
C GLU A 25 4.20 -4.30 -16.33
N SER A 26 4.35 -3.25 -15.50
CA SER A 26 5.21 -2.14 -15.87
C SER A 26 6.67 -2.47 -15.58
N PRO A 27 7.57 -2.28 -16.57
CA PRO A 27 8.99 -2.52 -16.35
C PRO A 27 9.58 -1.68 -15.22
N ILE A 28 8.99 -0.52 -14.96
CA ILE A 28 9.50 0.38 -13.92
C ILE A 28 9.48 -0.29 -12.55
N TYR A 29 8.49 -1.15 -12.30
CA TYR A 29 8.30 -1.73 -10.98
C TYR A 29 8.75 -3.18 -10.87
N GLN A 30 9.39 -3.72 -11.91
CA GLN A 30 9.81 -5.13 -11.89
C GLN A 30 10.84 -5.43 -10.81
N LEU A 31 11.63 -4.44 -10.42
CA LEU A 31 12.66 -4.63 -9.41
C LEU A 31 12.15 -4.53 -7.98
N LEU A 32 10.90 -4.13 -7.80
CA LEU A 32 10.32 -4.11 -6.46
C LEU A 32 10.18 -5.52 -5.92
N SER A 33 10.46 -5.68 -4.62
CA SER A 33 10.22 -6.96 -3.98
C SER A 33 8.72 -7.24 -3.93
N ASN A 34 8.37 -8.51 -3.80
CA ASN A 34 6.96 -8.89 -3.66
C ASN A 34 6.37 -8.30 -2.39
N GLU A 35 7.16 -8.21 -1.33
CA GLU A 35 6.72 -7.60 -0.08
C GLU A 35 6.34 -6.14 -0.29
N ALA A 36 7.13 -5.42 -1.08
CA ALA A 36 6.83 -4.01 -1.37
C ALA A 36 5.52 -3.89 -2.16
N LYS A 37 5.31 -4.77 -3.13
CA LYS A 37 4.07 -4.76 -3.91
C LYS A 37 2.86 -5.04 -3.03
N LEU A 38 2.98 -6.02 -2.14
CA LEU A 38 1.90 -6.33 -1.20
C LEU A 38 1.63 -5.15 -0.27
N LEU A 39 2.68 -4.56 0.27
CA LEU A 39 2.50 -3.43 1.17
C LEU A 39 1.81 -2.27 0.47
N TYR A 40 2.19 -1.98 -0.78
CA TYR A 40 1.55 -0.91 -1.53
C TYR A 40 0.05 -1.17 -1.72
N ALA A 41 -0.33 -2.42 -1.98
CA ALA A 41 -1.74 -2.76 -2.11
C ALA A 41 -2.51 -2.47 -0.81
N PHE A 42 -1.90 -2.78 0.33
CA PHE A 42 -2.53 -2.50 1.61
C PHE A 42 -2.57 -1.00 1.93
N ILE A 43 -1.55 -0.27 1.48
CA ILE A 43 -1.56 1.19 1.62
C ILE A 43 -2.70 1.79 0.81
N LEU A 44 -2.91 1.32 -0.41
CA LEU A 44 -4.02 1.80 -1.23
C LEU A 44 -5.37 1.49 -0.61
N ARG A 45 -5.49 0.32 0.00
CA ARG A 45 -6.72 -0.03 0.70
C ARG A 45 -6.99 0.95 1.85
N ARG A 46 -5.96 1.26 2.63
CA ARG A 46 -6.11 2.22 3.74
C ARG A 46 -6.38 3.62 3.24
N THR A 47 -5.92 3.96 2.03
CA THR A 47 -6.22 5.24 1.41
C THR A 47 -7.73 5.46 1.28
N GLY A 48 -8.47 4.41 0.92
CA GLY A 48 -9.91 4.51 0.84
C GLY A 48 -10.55 4.87 2.17
N LEU A 49 -10.03 4.31 3.26
CA LEU A 49 -10.51 4.65 4.60
C LEU A 49 -10.15 6.09 4.97
N SER A 50 -8.97 6.55 4.58
CA SER A 50 -8.56 7.93 4.83
C SER A 50 -9.47 8.92 4.14
N LEU A 51 -9.89 8.60 2.91
CA LEU A 51 -10.85 9.44 2.20
C LEU A 51 -12.16 9.55 2.96
N LYS A 52 -12.67 8.43 3.49
CA LYS A 52 -13.91 8.43 4.24
C LYS A 52 -13.77 9.22 5.54
N ASN A 53 -12.59 9.19 6.17
CA ASN A 53 -12.34 9.86 7.43
C ASN A 53 -11.90 11.30 7.26
N GLY A 54 -11.72 11.75 6.01
CA GLY A 54 -11.30 13.11 5.75
C GLY A 54 -9.85 13.39 6.13
N TRP A 55 -8.99 12.41 6.08
CA TRP A 55 -7.58 12.58 6.41
C TRP A 55 -6.83 13.19 5.24
N ALA A 56 -6.87 14.51 5.18
CA ALA A 56 -6.18 15.28 4.16
C ALA A 56 -5.41 16.41 4.84
N ASP A 57 -4.29 16.79 4.24
CA ASP A 57 -3.53 17.92 4.77
C ASP A 57 -4.12 19.25 4.26
N GLU A 58 -3.45 20.34 4.62
CA GLU A 58 -3.93 21.68 4.27
C GLU A 58 -3.97 21.94 2.77
N TYR A 59 -3.26 21.10 1.99
CA TYR A 59 -3.25 21.21 0.52
C TYR A 59 -4.21 20.22 -0.14
N GLY A 60 -4.98 19.50 0.65
CA GLY A 60 -5.92 18.52 0.12
C GLY A 60 -5.30 17.18 -0.23
N ARG A 61 -4.05 16.95 0.15
CA ARG A 61 -3.38 15.69 -0.15
C ARG A 61 -3.76 14.64 0.89
N ILE A 62 -4.17 13.47 0.40
CA ILE A 62 -4.56 12.36 1.29
C ILE A 62 -3.32 11.76 1.92
N TYR A 63 -3.40 11.52 3.21
CA TYR A 63 -2.33 10.83 3.93
C TYR A 63 -2.90 9.75 4.84
N LEU A 64 -2.03 8.86 5.27
CA LEU A 64 -2.40 7.80 6.20
C LEU A 64 -1.22 7.48 7.09
N TYR A 65 -1.49 6.66 8.10
CA TYR A 65 -0.47 6.17 9.01
C TYR A 65 -0.36 4.67 8.84
N TYR A 66 0.88 4.19 8.79
CA TYR A 66 1.14 2.76 8.76
C TYR A 66 2.38 2.53 9.61
N PRO A 67 2.21 2.43 10.94
CA PRO A 67 3.36 2.25 11.84
C PRO A 67 4.15 1.00 11.50
N ILE A 68 5.44 1.05 11.79
CA ILE A 68 6.33 -0.07 11.49
C ILE A 68 5.84 -1.36 12.13
N CYS A 69 5.31 -1.30 13.35
CA CYS A 69 4.82 -2.50 14.02
C CYS A 69 3.65 -3.14 13.26
N GLU A 70 2.83 -2.33 12.59
CA GLU A 70 1.75 -2.88 11.77
C GLU A 70 2.29 -3.53 10.51
N VAL A 71 3.32 -2.94 9.90
CA VAL A 71 3.95 -3.53 8.72
C VAL A 71 4.58 -4.87 9.08
N VAL A 72 5.26 -4.90 10.22
CA VAL A 72 5.85 -6.15 10.73
C VAL A 72 4.78 -7.24 10.89
N GLY A 73 3.65 -6.89 11.49
CA GLY A 73 2.57 -7.85 11.67
C GLY A 73 1.94 -8.27 10.36
N LEU A 74 1.79 -7.34 9.42
CA LEU A 74 1.19 -7.62 8.13
C LEU A 74 2.05 -8.55 7.28
N LEU A 75 3.33 -8.24 7.19
CA LEU A 75 4.24 -8.97 6.31
C LEU A 75 4.93 -10.15 6.99
N HIS A 76 4.70 -10.32 8.28
CA HIS A 76 5.36 -11.39 9.06
C HIS A 76 6.87 -11.34 8.91
N CYS A 77 7.43 -10.15 9.09
CA CYS A 77 8.86 -9.94 8.90
C CYS A 77 9.43 -9.20 10.10
N GLY A 78 10.76 -9.05 10.11
CA GLY A 78 11.42 -8.27 11.15
C GLY A 78 11.28 -6.76 10.90
N ARG A 79 11.66 -6.00 11.92
CA ARG A 79 11.55 -4.54 11.85
C ARG A 79 12.38 -3.94 10.73
N GLN A 80 13.63 -4.42 10.55
CA GLN A 80 14.50 -3.88 9.53
C GLN A 80 13.93 -4.14 8.14
N LYS A 81 13.37 -5.32 7.92
CA LYS A 81 12.73 -5.65 6.65
C LYS A 81 11.54 -4.74 6.39
N ALA A 82 10.74 -4.46 7.42
CA ALA A 82 9.59 -3.55 7.29
C ALA A 82 10.05 -2.16 6.89
N VAL A 83 11.09 -1.63 7.53
CA VAL A 83 11.64 -0.31 7.21
C VAL A 83 12.14 -0.29 5.78
N ASN A 84 12.89 -1.32 5.38
CA ASN A 84 13.44 -1.40 4.03
C ASN A 84 12.35 -1.49 2.98
N THR A 85 11.27 -2.21 3.28
CA THR A 85 10.15 -2.36 2.35
C THR A 85 9.46 -1.02 2.10
N LEU A 86 9.25 -0.24 3.15
CA LEU A 86 8.71 1.11 2.98
C LEU A 86 9.65 2.00 2.16
N ARG A 87 10.95 1.87 2.37
CA ARG A 87 11.93 2.63 1.59
C ARG A 87 11.90 2.25 0.12
N GLU A 88 11.70 0.97 -0.19
CA GLU A 88 11.57 0.56 -1.59
C GLU A 88 10.44 1.32 -2.27
N LEU A 89 9.29 1.43 -1.59
CA LEU A 89 8.15 2.13 -2.16
C LEU A 89 8.43 3.61 -2.32
N GLN A 90 9.16 4.20 -1.39
CA GLN A 90 9.53 5.60 -1.47
C GLN A 90 10.48 5.85 -2.63
N TYR A 91 11.48 4.98 -2.81
CA TYR A 91 12.42 5.10 -3.94
C TYR A 91 11.71 4.91 -5.28
N ALA A 92 10.71 4.05 -5.32
CA ALA A 92 9.92 3.85 -6.53
C ALA A 92 8.93 4.98 -6.78
N GLU A 93 8.86 5.96 -5.87
CA GLU A 93 7.97 7.10 -5.95
C GLU A 93 6.49 6.71 -5.93
N LEU A 94 6.19 5.60 -5.29
CA LEU A 94 4.80 5.19 -5.08
C LEU A 94 4.22 5.76 -3.79
N ILE A 95 5.08 6.16 -2.86
CA ILE A 95 4.67 6.84 -1.64
C ILE A 95 5.70 7.92 -1.30
N ASP A 96 5.26 8.89 -0.49
CA ASP A 96 6.16 9.80 0.21
C ASP A 96 5.97 9.57 1.70
N ILE A 97 7.06 9.70 2.45
CA ILE A 97 7.02 9.57 3.90
C ILE A 97 7.45 10.90 4.50
N LYS A 98 6.57 11.49 5.29
CA LYS A 98 6.87 12.76 5.96
C LYS A 98 6.95 12.55 7.45
N LYS A 99 8.09 12.87 8.03
CA LYS A 99 8.29 12.81 9.47
C LYS A 99 7.64 14.03 10.11
N GLN A 100 6.92 13.79 11.20
CA GLN A 100 6.23 14.87 11.91
C GLN A 100 6.94 15.32 13.17
N GLY A 101 8.06 14.68 13.50
CA GLY A 101 8.81 15.04 14.68
C GLY A 101 8.75 13.96 15.74
N CYS A 102 9.39 14.25 16.86
CA CYS A 102 9.55 13.29 17.93
C CYS A 102 8.21 12.91 18.53
N GLY A 103 7.99 11.61 18.68
CA GLY A 103 6.78 11.09 19.31
C GLY A 103 5.55 11.07 18.44
N LYS A 104 5.66 11.48 17.18
CA LYS A 104 4.53 11.47 16.26
C LYS A 104 4.78 10.47 15.14
N PRO A 105 3.72 9.75 14.68
CA PRO A 105 3.90 8.82 13.58
C PRO A 105 4.19 9.56 12.28
N ASN A 106 4.89 8.88 11.37
CA ASN A 106 5.15 9.42 10.06
C ASN A 106 3.89 9.40 9.22
N ARG A 107 3.68 10.46 8.45
CA ARG A 107 2.61 10.48 7.46
C ARG A 107 3.09 9.79 6.20
N ILE A 108 2.21 8.95 5.63
CA ILE A 108 2.47 8.32 4.35
C ILE A 108 1.51 8.90 3.34
N TYR A 109 2.06 9.46 2.27
CA TYR A 109 1.29 10.04 1.18
C TYR A 109 1.35 9.08 0.01
N PRO A 110 0.29 8.32 -0.28
CA PRO A 110 0.30 7.47 -1.46
C PRO A 110 0.25 8.35 -2.70
N LYS A 111 1.03 7.98 -3.69
CA LYS A 111 1.09 8.70 -4.95
C LYS A 111 0.31 7.96 -6.01
N SER A 112 -0.28 8.71 -6.92
CA SER A 112 -0.96 8.12 -8.06
C SER A 112 0.05 7.43 -8.96
N TYR A 113 -0.34 6.28 -9.46
CA TYR A 113 0.44 5.65 -10.50
C TYR A 113 0.29 6.47 -11.77
N GLU A 114 1.40 6.93 -12.28
CA GLU A 114 1.43 7.61 -13.57
C GLU A 114 1.75 6.57 -14.60
N SER A 115 0.81 6.27 -15.43
CA SER A 115 1.00 5.23 -16.44
C SER A 115 1.85 5.75 -17.58
N GLY A 116 2.83 6.36 -17.25
CA GLY A 116 3.69 6.96 -18.23
C GLY A 116 2.93 7.91 -19.08
N SER A 117 2.23 7.82 -18.67
CA SER A 117 1.84 8.36 -19.06
C SER A 117 1.28 9.23 -19.23
N ASN A 118 1.19 9.43 -19.15
CA ASN A 118 0.77 9.96 -19.19
C ASN A 118 0.80 10.53 -19.39
N PRO A 119 0.82 10.86 -19.75
CA PRO A 119 0.92 11.60 -19.93
C PRO A 119 0.35 12.17 -20.19
#